data_0a105ef8d0bb59048f6189cd7d5f22c7
#
_entry.id   0a105ef8d0bb59048f6189cd7d5f22c7
#
_cell.length_a   1.000
_cell.length_b   1.000
_cell.length_c   1.000
_cell.angle_alpha   90.00
_cell.angle_beta   90.00
_cell.angle_gamma   90.00
#
_symmetry.space_group_name_H-M   'P 1'
#
loop_
_entity.id
_entity.type
_entity.pdbx_description
1 polymer ?
#
loop_
_entity_poly.entity_id
_entity_poly.type
_entity_poly.pdbx_seq_one_letter_code
_entity_poly.pdbx_strand_id
1 'polypeptide(L)'
;MFRAVFSLAELIRQYVGLSQIVSEIIAFIMILAVAIIIAWIGHSLFKRYLVRWAAKTKSKLDDAILRNVRAPIFLLAFLFGLYYGLAGIASLQAYAKEFALAFTVGEILVATFLITRITNVLISWYAEESTKRRRKVSNHILFILKKVVQVIVYVFAFLLILAVFRIDLSGVVVGLGVGGIAIALALQNILSDALSAFSLYFDRPFEIGDFIVVGDYAGTVNRIGIKSTRIQLLQGEELVISNKELTTKSVRNFKKLKKRRIKFTVKVTCDTPIEKLKKIPEIIAEIIKKIEMTEFGTVHFRQFGDFSFDFDVVYYIKKGDYTKYLDIQQRINFGILEEFEKEKINMPYPTQKVFHVNEREAT
;
A
#
# COMPACT_ATOMS: atom_id res chain seq x y z
N MET A 1 31.32 1.14 -37.42
CA MET A 1 32.50 1.29 -36.56
C MET A 1 33.68 0.45 -37.00
N PHE A 2 33.54 -0.83 -37.40
CA PHE A 2 34.60 -1.65 -37.97
C PHE A 2 35.35 -0.96 -39.14
N ARG A 3 34.61 -0.35 -40.09
CA ARG A 3 35.20 0.42 -41.17
C ARG A 3 36.07 1.60 -40.69
N ALA A 4 35.72 2.22 -39.58
CA ALA A 4 36.45 3.39 -39.06
C ALA A 4 37.82 2.99 -38.46
N VAL A 5 37.91 1.81 -37.80
CA VAL A 5 39.16 1.31 -37.22
C VAL A 5 40.16 0.88 -38.35
N PHE A 6 39.64 0.18 -39.34
CA PHE A 6 40.39 -0.23 -40.51
C PHE A 6 40.87 0.99 -41.32
N SER A 7 40.01 2.00 -41.47
CA SER A 7 40.38 3.26 -42.13
C SER A 7 41.45 4.04 -41.35
N LEU A 8 41.46 3.95 -40.01
CA LEU A 8 42.47 4.62 -39.18
C LEU A 8 43.87 3.98 -39.37
N ALA A 9 43.95 2.66 -39.35
CA ALA A 9 45.19 1.94 -39.61
C ALA A 9 45.74 2.20 -41.04
N GLU A 10 44.86 2.22 -42.06
CA GLU A 10 45.21 2.58 -43.45
C GLU A 10 45.67 4.04 -43.57
N LEU A 11 45.01 4.97 -42.91
CA LEU A 11 45.42 6.38 -42.85
C LEU A 11 46.81 6.53 -42.22
N ILE A 12 47.06 5.87 -41.08
CA ILE A 12 48.37 5.90 -40.47
C ILE A 12 49.47 5.33 -41.39
N ARG A 13 49.17 4.23 -42.10
CA ARG A 13 50.05 3.63 -43.06
C ARG A 13 50.34 4.57 -44.23
N GLN A 14 49.30 5.24 -44.75
CA GLN A 14 49.45 6.14 -45.90
C GLN A 14 50.23 7.42 -45.59
N TYR A 15 50.06 7.99 -44.37
CA TYR A 15 50.68 9.26 -44.00
C TYR A 15 52.06 9.08 -43.38
N VAL A 16 52.30 7.97 -42.67
CA VAL A 16 53.55 7.78 -41.90
C VAL A 16 54.50 6.77 -42.55
N GLY A 17 54.05 6.02 -43.58
CA GLY A 17 54.91 5.07 -44.32
C GLY A 17 55.36 3.84 -43.53
N LEU A 18 54.66 3.50 -42.41
CA LEU A 18 54.98 2.40 -41.51
C LEU A 18 54.54 1.05 -42.10
N SER A 19 55.16 -0.04 -41.58
CA SER A 19 54.70 -1.39 -41.89
C SER A 19 53.27 -1.60 -41.43
N GLN A 20 52.52 -2.51 -42.07
CA GLN A 20 51.10 -2.79 -41.74
C GLN A 20 50.91 -3.13 -40.28
N ILE A 21 51.74 -4.00 -39.70
CA ILE A 21 51.65 -4.43 -38.31
C ILE A 21 51.83 -3.27 -37.34
N VAL A 22 52.79 -2.37 -37.60
CA VAL A 22 53.05 -1.22 -36.73
C VAL A 22 51.89 -0.22 -36.78
N SER A 23 51.30 0.03 -37.95
CA SER A 23 50.12 0.91 -38.07
C SER A 23 48.85 0.34 -37.39
N GLU A 24 48.65 -0.98 -37.42
CA GLU A 24 47.59 -1.66 -36.71
C GLU A 24 47.77 -1.57 -35.18
N ILE A 25 49.00 -1.74 -34.66
CA ILE A 25 49.31 -1.59 -33.23
C ILE A 25 49.10 -0.15 -32.74
N ILE A 26 49.53 0.84 -33.55
CA ILE A 26 49.29 2.25 -33.18
C ILE A 26 47.79 2.58 -33.17
N ALA A 27 47.04 2.13 -34.14
CA ALA A 27 45.59 2.32 -34.20
C ALA A 27 44.90 1.66 -32.96
N PHE A 28 45.31 0.47 -32.57
CA PHE A 28 44.84 -0.22 -31.37
C PHE A 28 45.09 0.63 -30.10
N ILE A 29 46.33 1.11 -29.90
CA ILE A 29 46.68 1.93 -28.73
C ILE A 29 45.85 3.23 -28.71
N MET A 30 45.66 3.88 -29.86
CA MET A 30 44.88 5.10 -29.97
C MET A 30 43.39 4.87 -29.61
N ILE A 31 42.77 3.80 -30.07
CA ILE A 31 41.39 3.46 -29.75
C ILE A 31 41.22 3.17 -28.27
N LEU A 32 42.13 2.41 -27.69
CA LEU A 32 42.13 2.12 -26.26
C LEU A 32 42.28 3.40 -25.42
N ALA A 33 43.19 4.30 -25.82
CA ALA A 33 43.39 5.58 -25.16
C ALA A 33 42.12 6.47 -25.27
N VAL A 34 41.50 6.54 -26.45
CA VAL A 34 40.24 7.29 -26.66
C VAL A 34 39.13 6.72 -25.80
N ALA A 35 38.98 5.39 -25.73
CA ALA A 35 37.93 4.75 -24.89
C ALA A 35 38.13 5.09 -23.41
N ILE A 36 39.36 5.07 -22.90
CA ILE A 36 39.69 5.44 -21.53
C ILE A 36 39.42 6.93 -21.26
N ILE A 37 39.77 7.81 -22.22
CA ILE A 37 39.50 9.26 -22.14
C ILE A 37 38.01 9.53 -22.09
N ILE A 38 37.18 8.88 -22.95
CA ILE A 38 35.73 9.00 -22.96
C ILE A 38 35.17 8.54 -21.59
N ALA A 39 35.62 7.42 -21.05
CA ALA A 39 35.22 6.95 -19.72
C ALA A 39 35.59 7.95 -18.63
N TRP A 40 36.76 8.56 -18.68
CA TRP A 40 37.20 9.57 -17.70
C TRP A 40 36.34 10.86 -17.82
N ILE A 41 36.07 11.33 -19.04
CA ILE A 41 35.20 12.48 -19.29
C ILE A 41 33.80 12.19 -18.79
N GLY A 42 33.25 11.03 -19.16
CA GLY A 42 31.91 10.60 -18.72
C GLY A 42 31.82 10.56 -17.19
N HIS A 43 32.80 9.97 -16.52
CA HIS A 43 32.86 9.96 -15.07
C HIS A 43 32.99 11.38 -14.46
N SER A 44 33.81 12.23 -15.06
CA SER A 44 34.00 13.61 -14.62
C SER A 44 32.75 14.47 -14.77
N LEU A 45 32.04 14.33 -15.90
CA LEU A 45 30.76 14.99 -16.13
C LEU A 45 29.70 14.49 -15.15
N PHE A 46 29.59 13.17 -14.97
CA PHE A 46 28.68 12.55 -14.03
C PHE A 46 28.92 13.04 -12.59
N LYS A 47 30.21 13.13 -12.19
CA LYS A 47 30.59 13.71 -10.90
C LYS A 47 30.16 15.17 -10.78
N ARG A 48 30.37 16.02 -11.82
CA ARG A 48 29.98 17.43 -11.81
C ARG A 48 28.47 17.62 -11.75
N TYR A 49 27.70 16.81 -12.49
CA TYR A 49 26.24 16.84 -12.46
C TYR A 49 25.70 16.39 -11.10
N LEU A 50 26.20 15.29 -10.56
CA LEU A 50 25.77 14.79 -9.25
C LEU A 50 26.16 15.75 -8.12
N VAL A 51 27.34 16.34 -8.14
CA VAL A 51 27.74 17.32 -7.11
C VAL A 51 26.86 18.56 -7.13
N ARG A 52 26.40 19.01 -8.31
CA ARG A 52 25.45 20.13 -8.40
C ARG A 52 24.02 19.75 -7.90
N TRP A 53 23.63 18.50 -8.09
CA TRP A 53 22.37 17.97 -7.55
C TRP A 53 22.49 17.70 -6.04
N ALA A 54 23.61 17.13 -5.60
CA ALA A 54 23.93 16.86 -4.20
C ALA A 54 24.08 18.14 -3.35
N ALA A 55 24.48 19.24 -3.94
CA ALA A 55 24.46 20.55 -3.24
C ALA A 55 23.04 20.99 -2.82
N LYS A 56 21.98 20.42 -3.44
CA LYS A 56 20.58 20.58 -3.04
C LYS A 56 20.10 19.53 -2.04
N THR A 57 20.78 18.40 -1.93
CA THR A 57 20.45 17.31 -1.01
C THR A 57 21.64 17.02 -0.12
N LYS A 58 21.51 17.16 1.20
CA LYS A 58 22.53 16.83 2.22
C LYS A 58 22.78 15.31 2.35
N SER A 59 22.73 14.55 1.24
CA SER A 59 22.79 13.10 1.23
C SER A 59 24.18 12.59 0.86
N LYS A 60 24.77 11.72 1.68
CA LYS A 60 26.02 11.00 1.40
C LYS A 60 25.88 9.92 0.31
N LEU A 61 24.70 9.77 -0.29
CA LEU A 61 24.38 8.76 -1.29
C LEU A 61 25.23 8.94 -2.55
N ASP A 62 25.37 10.19 -2.99
CA ASP A 62 26.01 10.55 -4.25
C ASP A 62 27.49 10.16 -4.25
N ASP A 63 28.19 10.45 -3.15
CA ASP A 63 29.61 10.08 -2.99
C ASP A 63 29.79 8.56 -2.92
N ALA A 64 28.85 7.85 -2.27
CA ALA A 64 28.89 6.40 -2.17
C ALA A 64 28.66 5.74 -3.53
N ILE A 65 27.71 6.23 -4.34
CA ILE A 65 27.47 5.73 -5.71
C ILE A 65 28.70 5.99 -6.57
N LEU A 66 29.21 7.23 -6.61
CA LEU A 66 30.37 7.61 -7.43
C LEU A 66 31.61 6.75 -7.14
N ARG A 67 31.90 6.49 -5.88
CA ARG A 67 33.04 5.66 -5.46
C ARG A 67 32.89 4.21 -5.92
N ASN A 68 31.68 3.66 -5.87
CA ASN A 68 31.44 2.25 -6.20
C ASN A 68 31.25 2.01 -7.69
N VAL A 69 30.82 3.01 -8.47
CA VAL A 69 30.53 2.91 -9.92
C VAL A 69 31.77 3.19 -10.75
N ARG A 70 32.78 3.90 -10.21
CA ARG A 70 34.00 4.28 -10.95
C ARG A 70 34.75 3.09 -11.57
N ALA A 71 35.07 2.08 -10.76
CA ALA A 71 35.86 0.94 -11.23
C ALA A 71 35.10 0.10 -12.31
N PRO A 72 33.81 -0.25 -12.16
CA PRO A 72 33.07 -0.94 -13.22
C PRO A 72 32.96 -0.15 -14.53
N ILE A 73 32.76 1.17 -14.47
CA ILE A 73 32.67 2.01 -15.69
C ILE A 73 34.03 2.00 -16.43
N PHE A 74 35.13 2.16 -15.73
CA PHE A 74 36.46 2.08 -16.36
C PHE A 74 36.71 0.70 -16.96
N LEU A 75 36.29 -0.36 -16.26
CA LEU A 75 36.40 -1.74 -16.75
C LEU A 75 35.58 -1.96 -18.02
N LEU A 76 34.34 -1.47 -18.06
CA LEU A 76 33.48 -1.51 -19.27
C LEU A 76 34.12 -0.77 -20.43
N ALA A 77 34.61 0.46 -20.20
CA ALA A 77 35.27 1.25 -21.23
C ALA A 77 36.57 0.59 -21.73
N PHE A 78 37.33 -0.02 -20.81
CA PHE A 78 38.53 -0.78 -21.17
C PHE A 78 38.16 -2.00 -22.03
N LEU A 79 37.18 -2.79 -21.66
CA LEU A 79 36.69 -3.93 -22.44
C LEU A 79 36.22 -3.49 -23.83
N PHE A 80 35.44 -2.41 -23.88
CA PHE A 80 34.97 -1.82 -25.15
C PHE A 80 36.14 -1.38 -26.04
N GLY A 81 37.10 -0.63 -25.49
CA GLY A 81 38.31 -0.20 -26.21
C GLY A 81 39.16 -1.36 -26.67
N LEU A 82 39.32 -2.38 -25.81
CA LEU A 82 40.08 -3.60 -26.13
C LEU A 82 39.38 -4.39 -27.27
N TYR A 83 38.07 -4.58 -27.22
CA TYR A 83 37.33 -5.27 -28.27
C TYR A 83 37.46 -4.57 -29.63
N TYR A 84 37.18 -3.26 -29.67
CA TYR A 84 37.24 -2.52 -30.92
C TYR A 84 38.64 -2.36 -31.44
N GLY A 85 39.61 -2.24 -30.54
CA GLY A 85 41.04 -2.20 -30.91
C GLY A 85 41.50 -3.52 -31.52
N LEU A 86 41.22 -4.66 -30.88
CA LEU A 86 41.58 -5.98 -31.38
C LEU A 86 40.87 -6.30 -32.72
N ALA A 87 39.60 -5.89 -32.87
CA ALA A 87 38.83 -6.07 -34.10
C ALA A 87 39.44 -5.31 -35.31
N GLY A 88 40.29 -4.31 -35.05
CA GLY A 88 41.01 -3.58 -36.09
C GLY A 88 42.28 -4.26 -36.63
N ILE A 89 42.74 -5.34 -35.97
CA ILE A 89 43.93 -6.08 -36.37
C ILE A 89 43.59 -7.15 -37.39
N ALA A 90 44.10 -7.02 -38.64
CA ALA A 90 43.78 -7.92 -39.73
C ALA A 90 44.10 -9.40 -39.44
N SER A 91 45.24 -9.65 -38.78
CA SER A 91 45.68 -11.01 -38.40
C SER A 91 44.75 -11.71 -37.39
N LEU A 92 43.90 -10.94 -36.66
CA LEU A 92 42.96 -11.46 -35.64
C LEU A 92 41.52 -11.59 -36.18
N GLN A 93 41.23 -11.17 -37.38
CA GLN A 93 39.93 -11.24 -37.96
C GLN A 93 39.36 -12.67 -38.09
N ALA A 94 40.21 -13.68 -38.25
CA ALA A 94 39.82 -15.07 -38.21
C ALA A 94 39.11 -15.48 -36.90
N TYR A 95 39.43 -14.85 -35.78
CA TYR A 95 38.89 -15.12 -34.46
C TYR A 95 37.90 -14.06 -33.98
N ALA A 96 37.37 -13.23 -34.89
CA ALA A 96 36.50 -12.10 -34.56
C ALA A 96 35.21 -12.54 -33.84
N LYS A 97 34.68 -13.72 -34.15
CA LYS A 97 33.46 -14.26 -33.52
C LYS A 97 33.72 -14.67 -32.07
N GLU A 98 34.83 -15.36 -31.84
CA GLU A 98 35.25 -15.82 -30.52
C GLU A 98 35.54 -14.64 -29.59
N PHE A 99 36.25 -13.63 -30.12
CA PHE A 99 36.45 -12.37 -29.39
C PHE A 99 35.13 -11.67 -29.08
N ALA A 100 34.21 -11.56 -30.03
CA ALA A 100 32.91 -10.94 -29.81
C ALA A 100 32.13 -11.65 -28.68
N LEU A 101 32.12 -12.99 -28.69
CA LEU A 101 31.47 -13.76 -27.61
C LEU A 101 32.12 -13.51 -26.24
N ALA A 102 33.46 -13.60 -26.17
CA ALA A 102 34.20 -13.40 -24.92
C ALA A 102 33.99 -12.00 -24.34
N PHE A 103 34.04 -10.95 -25.20
CA PHE A 103 33.80 -9.57 -24.76
C PHE A 103 32.39 -9.31 -24.34
N THR A 104 31.38 -9.83 -25.07
CA THR A 104 29.97 -9.71 -24.67
C THR A 104 29.70 -10.36 -23.33
N VAL A 105 30.27 -11.55 -23.07
CA VAL A 105 30.19 -12.18 -21.74
C VAL A 105 30.86 -11.32 -20.68
N GLY A 106 32.06 -10.77 -20.97
CA GLY A 106 32.76 -9.85 -20.08
C GLY A 106 31.93 -8.61 -19.75
N GLU A 107 31.30 -8.00 -20.73
CA GLU A 107 30.42 -6.84 -20.56
C GLU A 107 29.21 -7.18 -19.68
N ILE A 108 28.55 -8.33 -19.89
CA ILE A 108 27.45 -8.80 -19.05
C ILE A 108 27.90 -8.98 -17.61
N LEU A 109 29.07 -9.60 -17.37
CA LEU A 109 29.59 -9.79 -16.02
C LEU A 109 29.91 -8.47 -15.32
N VAL A 110 30.52 -7.51 -16.03
CA VAL A 110 30.81 -6.19 -15.47
C VAL A 110 29.54 -5.38 -15.22
N ALA A 111 28.55 -5.45 -16.12
CA ALA A 111 27.25 -4.82 -15.92
C ALA A 111 26.53 -5.42 -14.69
N THR A 112 26.55 -6.75 -14.56
CA THR A 112 26.01 -7.47 -13.39
C THR A 112 26.69 -7.02 -12.09
N PHE A 113 28.02 -6.92 -12.10
CA PHE A 113 28.78 -6.43 -10.97
C PHE A 113 28.43 -4.97 -10.63
N LEU A 114 28.25 -4.11 -11.65
CA LEU A 114 27.85 -2.72 -11.47
C LEU A 114 26.45 -2.62 -10.82
N ILE A 115 25.47 -3.35 -11.36
CA ILE A 115 24.10 -3.37 -10.82
C ILE A 115 24.10 -3.85 -9.36
N THR A 116 24.82 -4.93 -9.06
CA THR A 116 24.95 -5.47 -7.70
C THR A 116 25.60 -4.46 -6.74
N ARG A 117 26.62 -3.73 -7.19
CA ARG A 117 27.28 -2.66 -6.42
C ARG A 117 26.32 -1.50 -6.13
N ILE A 118 25.58 -1.03 -7.13
CA ILE A 118 24.58 0.03 -6.96
C ILE A 118 23.49 -0.41 -5.96
N THR A 119 22.96 -1.62 -6.12
CA THR A 119 21.96 -2.19 -5.19
C THR A 119 22.47 -2.20 -3.75
N ASN A 120 23.72 -2.63 -3.55
CA ASN A 120 24.35 -2.63 -2.23
C ASN A 120 24.44 -1.23 -1.62
N VAL A 121 24.86 -0.24 -2.41
CA VAL A 121 24.96 1.16 -1.98
C VAL A 121 23.61 1.71 -1.60
N LEU A 122 22.57 1.49 -2.43
CA LEU A 122 21.21 1.98 -2.16
C LEU A 122 20.64 1.39 -0.87
N ILE A 123 20.79 0.08 -0.67
CA ILE A 123 20.28 -0.59 0.54
C ILE A 123 21.04 -0.14 1.79
N SER A 124 22.37 0.00 1.71
CA SER A 124 23.17 0.48 2.84
C SER A 124 22.86 1.93 3.20
N TRP A 125 22.68 2.78 2.21
CA TRP A 125 22.25 4.16 2.42
C TRP A 125 20.86 4.24 3.08
N TYR A 126 19.90 3.46 2.59
CA TYR A 126 18.57 3.41 3.16
C TYR A 126 18.58 2.93 4.62
N ALA A 127 19.43 1.94 4.94
CA ALA A 127 19.62 1.46 6.31
C ALA A 127 20.14 2.58 7.23
N GLU A 128 21.16 3.33 6.78
CA GLU A 128 21.73 4.44 7.55
C GLU A 128 20.73 5.59 7.75
N GLU A 129 20.00 5.97 6.69
CA GLU A 129 19.02 7.05 6.74
C GLU A 129 17.80 6.70 7.61
N SER A 130 17.33 5.44 7.55
CA SER A 130 16.21 4.96 8.38
C SER A 130 16.57 4.98 9.88
N THR A 131 17.82 4.68 10.21
CA THR A 131 18.32 4.74 11.58
C THR A 131 18.34 6.17 12.11
N LYS A 132 18.76 7.15 11.30
CA LYS A 132 18.75 8.58 11.66
C LYS A 132 17.34 9.10 11.93
N ARG A 133 16.35 8.64 11.15
CA ARG A 133 14.93 9.04 11.29
C ARG A 133 14.18 8.28 12.38
N ARG A 134 14.88 7.56 13.27
CA ARG A 134 14.29 6.71 14.33
C ARG A 134 13.28 5.66 13.81
N ARG A 135 13.25 5.38 12.52
CA ARG A 135 12.48 4.28 11.95
C ARG A 135 13.35 3.04 12.01
N LYS A 136 13.15 2.18 13.01
CA LYS A 136 13.86 0.88 13.13
C LYS A 136 13.39 -0.05 12.01
N VAL A 137 13.97 0.08 10.82
CA VAL A 137 13.85 -0.95 9.79
C VAL A 137 14.76 -2.10 10.21
N SER A 138 14.23 -3.30 10.30
CA SER A 138 15.01 -4.47 10.67
C SER A 138 16.13 -4.70 9.64
N ASN A 139 17.39 -4.74 10.09
CA ASN A 139 18.54 -5.08 9.24
C ASN A 139 18.35 -6.42 8.52
N HIS A 140 17.57 -7.31 9.12
CA HIS A 140 17.25 -8.62 8.54
C HIS A 140 16.39 -8.50 7.27
N ILE A 141 15.39 -7.61 7.27
CA ILE A 141 14.54 -7.35 6.09
C ILE A 141 15.39 -6.75 4.94
N LEU A 142 16.27 -5.81 5.25
CA LEU A 142 17.15 -5.21 4.25
C LEU A 142 18.14 -6.24 3.67
N PHE A 143 18.66 -7.13 4.52
CA PHE A 143 19.51 -8.24 4.07
C PHE A 143 18.76 -9.18 3.13
N ILE A 144 17.53 -9.58 3.46
CA ILE A 144 16.70 -10.43 2.59
C ILE A 144 16.43 -9.74 1.26
N LEU A 145 16.00 -8.47 1.28
CA LEU A 145 15.75 -7.69 0.06
C LEU A 145 17.00 -7.63 -0.84
N LYS A 146 18.17 -7.37 -0.24
CA LYS A 146 19.44 -7.38 -0.96
C LYS A 146 19.69 -8.72 -1.64
N LYS A 147 19.49 -9.83 -0.92
CA LYS A 147 19.72 -11.19 -1.46
C LYS A 147 18.75 -11.53 -2.58
N VAL A 148 17.46 -11.18 -2.44
CA VAL A 148 16.45 -11.38 -3.49
C VAL A 148 16.84 -10.63 -4.77
N VAL A 149 17.18 -9.34 -4.68
CA VAL A 149 17.60 -8.56 -5.85
C VAL A 149 18.87 -9.13 -6.48
N GLN A 150 19.86 -9.54 -5.67
CA GLN A 150 21.09 -10.16 -6.19
C GLN A 150 20.80 -11.46 -6.94
N VAL A 151 19.95 -12.33 -6.39
CA VAL A 151 19.57 -13.61 -7.06
C VAL A 151 18.90 -13.31 -8.42
N ILE A 152 17.97 -12.36 -8.46
CA ILE A 152 17.30 -11.96 -9.70
C ILE A 152 18.34 -11.46 -10.73
N VAL A 153 19.24 -10.58 -10.34
CA VAL A 153 20.29 -10.03 -11.22
C VAL A 153 21.20 -11.15 -11.75
N TYR A 154 21.62 -12.10 -10.90
CA TYR A 154 22.46 -13.21 -11.33
C TYR A 154 21.75 -14.21 -12.26
N VAL A 155 20.46 -14.47 -12.01
CA VAL A 155 19.64 -15.29 -12.91
C VAL A 155 19.53 -14.65 -14.29
N PHE A 156 19.22 -13.34 -14.34
CA PHE A 156 19.17 -12.61 -15.62
C PHE A 156 20.52 -12.59 -16.33
N ALA A 157 21.62 -12.34 -15.60
CA ALA A 157 22.97 -12.37 -16.19
C ALA A 157 23.31 -13.75 -16.77
N PHE A 158 22.96 -14.81 -16.06
CA PHE A 158 23.16 -16.18 -16.52
C PHE A 158 22.37 -16.48 -17.80
N LEU A 159 21.09 -16.08 -17.85
CA LEU A 159 20.26 -16.23 -19.05
C LEU A 159 20.81 -15.43 -20.24
N LEU A 160 21.28 -14.21 -20.01
CA LEU A 160 21.90 -13.39 -21.07
C LEU A 160 23.18 -14.06 -21.59
N ILE A 161 24.01 -14.65 -20.71
CA ILE A 161 25.21 -15.38 -21.14
C ILE A 161 24.83 -16.59 -21.99
N LEU A 162 23.83 -17.40 -21.56
CA LEU A 162 23.36 -18.55 -22.36
C LEU A 162 22.84 -18.10 -23.74
N ALA A 163 22.11 -16.96 -23.79
CA ALA A 163 21.61 -16.36 -25.04
C ALA A 163 22.74 -15.96 -26.00
N VAL A 164 23.85 -15.43 -25.47
CA VAL A 164 25.04 -15.10 -26.27
C VAL A 164 25.63 -16.35 -26.92
N PHE A 165 25.61 -17.50 -26.25
CA PHE A 165 26.02 -18.79 -26.81
C PHE A 165 24.97 -19.43 -27.71
N ARG A 166 23.84 -18.75 -27.98
CA ARG A 166 22.73 -19.24 -28.80
C ARG A 166 22.13 -20.56 -28.30
N ILE A 167 22.21 -20.79 -26.98
CA ILE A 167 21.56 -21.93 -26.33
C ILE A 167 20.06 -21.67 -26.32
N ASP A 168 19.26 -22.66 -26.66
CA ASP A 168 17.80 -22.55 -26.59
C ASP A 168 17.35 -22.40 -25.14
N LEU A 169 16.77 -21.25 -24.83
CA LEU A 169 16.28 -20.89 -23.52
C LEU A 169 14.80 -21.20 -23.30
N SER A 170 14.11 -21.73 -24.32
CA SER A 170 12.65 -21.92 -24.28
C SER A 170 12.21 -22.72 -23.05
N GLY A 171 12.88 -23.83 -22.75
CA GLY A 171 12.58 -24.65 -21.56
C GLY A 171 12.85 -23.91 -20.24
N VAL A 172 13.93 -23.14 -20.15
CA VAL A 172 14.28 -22.38 -18.95
C VAL A 172 13.28 -21.25 -18.72
N VAL A 173 12.90 -20.53 -19.77
CA VAL A 173 11.91 -19.43 -19.71
C VAL A 173 10.54 -19.97 -19.28
N VAL A 174 10.11 -21.10 -19.85
CA VAL A 174 8.85 -21.76 -19.43
C VAL A 174 8.94 -22.18 -17.96
N GLY A 175 10.02 -22.82 -17.55
CA GLY A 175 10.24 -23.23 -16.15
C GLY A 175 10.22 -22.04 -15.17
N LEU A 176 10.90 -20.95 -15.52
CA LEU A 176 10.87 -19.71 -14.74
C LEU A 176 9.47 -19.07 -14.73
N GLY A 177 8.72 -19.15 -15.83
CA GLY A 177 7.35 -18.70 -15.93
C GLY A 177 6.43 -19.43 -14.95
N VAL A 178 6.47 -20.76 -14.98
CA VAL A 178 5.68 -21.63 -14.05
C VAL A 178 6.11 -21.38 -12.59
N GLY A 179 7.41 -21.32 -12.33
CA GLY A 179 7.94 -20.99 -11.00
C GLY A 179 7.52 -19.61 -10.53
N GLY A 180 7.48 -18.62 -11.44
CA GLY A 180 7.01 -17.27 -11.18
C GLY A 180 5.53 -17.24 -10.80
N ILE A 181 4.68 -18.01 -11.48
CA ILE A 181 3.25 -18.15 -11.12
C ILE A 181 3.11 -18.76 -9.73
N ALA A 182 3.86 -19.81 -9.41
CA ALA A 182 3.82 -20.42 -8.08
C ALA A 182 4.21 -19.43 -6.97
N ILE A 183 5.27 -18.63 -7.19
CA ILE A 183 5.68 -17.56 -6.27
C ILE A 183 4.61 -16.47 -6.16
N ALA A 184 4.01 -16.05 -7.29
CA ALA A 184 2.97 -15.05 -7.29
C ALA A 184 1.74 -15.48 -6.48
N LEU A 185 1.30 -16.74 -6.63
CA LEU A 185 0.21 -17.31 -5.84
C LEU A 185 0.56 -17.38 -4.34
N ALA A 186 1.80 -17.75 -4.00
CA ALA A 186 2.26 -17.77 -2.61
C ALA A 186 2.26 -16.38 -1.96
N LEU A 187 2.54 -15.32 -2.73
CA LEU A 187 2.60 -13.94 -2.26
C LEU A 187 1.28 -13.17 -2.42
N GLN A 188 0.27 -13.76 -3.07
CA GLN A 188 -0.99 -13.11 -3.43
C GLN A 188 -1.68 -12.42 -2.25
N ASN A 189 -1.74 -13.06 -1.09
CA ASN A 189 -2.39 -12.48 0.08
C ASN A 189 -1.64 -11.26 0.63
N ILE A 190 -0.30 -11.32 0.64
CA ILE A 190 0.55 -10.21 1.11
C ILE A 190 0.38 -9.01 0.18
N LEU A 191 0.40 -9.26 -1.13
CA LEU A 191 0.22 -8.20 -2.14
C LEU A 191 -1.18 -7.62 -2.08
N SER A 192 -2.21 -8.46 -1.91
CA SER A 192 -3.60 -8.01 -1.76
C SER A 192 -3.77 -7.10 -0.54
N ASP A 193 -3.19 -7.45 0.63
CA ASP A 193 -3.22 -6.60 1.82
C ASP A 193 -2.51 -5.26 1.60
N ALA A 194 -1.36 -5.27 0.91
CA ALA A 194 -0.61 -4.06 0.60
C ALA A 194 -1.39 -3.13 -0.37
N LEU A 195 -2.03 -3.69 -1.40
CA LEU A 195 -2.90 -2.94 -2.32
C LEU A 195 -4.15 -2.40 -1.61
N SER A 196 -4.72 -3.18 -0.69
CA SER A 196 -5.82 -2.72 0.15
C SER A 196 -5.41 -1.58 1.07
N ALA A 197 -4.21 -1.62 1.66
CA ALA A 197 -3.67 -0.49 2.43
C ALA A 197 -3.54 0.78 1.58
N PHE A 198 -3.12 0.63 0.33
CA PHE A 198 -3.04 1.73 -0.62
C PHE A 198 -4.42 2.33 -0.90
N SER A 199 -5.44 1.48 -1.18
CA SER A 199 -6.83 1.93 -1.35
C SER A 199 -7.36 2.65 -0.11
N LEU A 200 -7.15 2.11 1.10
CA LEU A 200 -7.53 2.76 2.35
C LEU A 200 -6.89 4.15 2.52
N TYR A 201 -5.65 4.31 2.08
CA TYR A 201 -4.94 5.58 2.17
C TYR A 201 -5.48 6.63 1.19
N PHE A 202 -5.84 6.23 -0.05
CA PHE A 202 -6.35 7.15 -1.08
C PHE A 202 -7.83 7.45 -0.91
N ASP A 203 -8.67 6.43 -0.75
CA ASP A 203 -10.14 6.57 -0.68
C ASP A 203 -10.61 7.04 0.68
N ARG A 204 -9.81 6.82 1.73
CA ARG A 204 -10.08 7.20 3.13
C ARG A 204 -11.50 6.90 3.59
N PRO A 205 -11.97 5.67 3.50
CA PRO A 205 -13.29 5.30 4.02
C PRO A 205 -13.36 5.56 5.53
N PHE A 206 -12.24 5.43 6.23
CA PHE A 206 -12.01 5.81 7.63
C PHE A 206 -10.55 6.27 7.81
N GLU A 207 -10.30 7.00 8.90
CA GLU A 207 -8.99 7.51 9.27
C GLU A 207 -8.61 7.04 10.69
N ILE A 208 -7.33 7.23 11.07
CA ILE A 208 -6.89 6.97 12.44
C ILE A 208 -7.67 7.87 13.40
N GLY A 209 -8.23 7.28 14.46
CA GLY A 209 -9.11 7.95 15.42
C GLY A 209 -10.59 7.92 15.04
N ASP A 210 -10.99 7.30 13.93
CA ASP A 210 -12.39 7.08 13.60
C ASP A 210 -12.94 5.87 14.36
N PHE A 211 -14.17 6.02 14.87
CA PHE A 211 -14.92 4.90 15.41
C PHE A 211 -15.64 4.18 14.28
N ILE A 212 -15.30 2.90 14.10
CA ILE A 212 -15.85 2.05 13.03
C ILE A 212 -16.45 0.77 13.59
N VAL A 213 -17.38 0.22 12.83
CA VAL A 213 -17.96 -1.11 13.10
C VAL A 213 -17.76 -1.98 11.88
N VAL A 214 -17.15 -3.15 12.08
CA VAL A 214 -16.83 -4.14 11.05
C VAL A 214 -17.32 -5.50 11.54
N GLY A 215 -18.38 -6.03 10.90
CA GLY A 215 -19.07 -7.22 11.43
C GLY A 215 -19.54 -6.98 12.87
N ASP A 216 -19.15 -7.85 13.79
CA ASP A 216 -19.50 -7.77 15.21
C ASP A 216 -18.54 -6.91 16.06
N TYR A 217 -17.47 -6.41 15.43
CA TYR A 217 -16.44 -5.65 16.12
C TYR A 217 -16.69 -4.15 16.01
N ALA A 218 -16.67 -3.47 17.14
CA ALA A 218 -16.85 -2.02 17.25
C ALA A 218 -15.67 -1.39 18.02
N GLY A 219 -15.01 -0.40 17.41
CA GLY A 219 -13.83 0.20 18.05
C GLY A 219 -13.26 1.38 17.28
N THR A 220 -12.20 1.97 17.83
CA THR A 220 -11.50 3.11 17.27
C THR A 220 -10.26 2.65 16.52
N VAL A 221 -10.07 3.16 15.29
CA VAL A 221 -8.88 2.87 14.48
C VAL A 221 -7.65 3.49 15.14
N ASN A 222 -6.73 2.64 15.60
CA ASN A 222 -5.51 3.07 16.26
C ASN A 222 -4.35 3.25 15.28
N ARG A 223 -4.22 2.32 14.32
CA ARG A 223 -3.13 2.35 13.33
C ARG A 223 -3.53 1.62 12.06
N ILE A 224 -3.16 2.19 10.91
CA ILE A 224 -3.24 1.53 9.59
C ILE A 224 -1.82 1.19 9.16
N GLY A 225 -1.52 -0.11 9.01
CA GLY A 225 -0.24 -0.63 8.54
C GLY A 225 -0.32 -1.10 7.08
N ILE A 226 0.77 -1.63 6.55
CA ILE A 226 0.82 -2.14 5.16
C ILE A 226 -0.01 -3.42 5.00
N LYS A 227 -0.01 -4.31 5.99
CA LYS A 227 -0.71 -5.59 5.95
C LYS A 227 -2.04 -5.56 6.72
N SER A 228 -2.07 -4.86 7.85
CA SER A 228 -3.18 -4.92 8.79
C SER A 228 -3.44 -3.57 9.44
N THR A 229 -4.70 -3.37 9.82
CA THR A 229 -5.17 -2.24 10.61
C THR A 229 -5.42 -2.71 12.05
N ARG A 230 -5.08 -1.87 13.03
CA ARG A 230 -5.30 -2.11 14.45
C ARG A 230 -6.44 -1.25 14.94
N ILE A 231 -7.39 -1.88 15.60
CA ILE A 231 -8.60 -1.26 16.11
C ILE A 231 -8.65 -1.52 17.62
N GLN A 232 -8.75 -0.45 18.42
CA GLN A 232 -8.98 -0.52 19.84
C GLN A 232 -10.46 -0.75 20.08
N LEU A 233 -10.84 -1.95 20.54
CA LEU A 233 -12.23 -2.28 20.83
C LEU A 233 -12.72 -1.63 22.11
N LEU A 234 -14.05 -1.59 22.28
CA LEU A 234 -14.70 -0.97 23.44
C LEU A 234 -14.34 -1.65 24.77
N GLN A 235 -14.03 -2.94 24.75
CA GLN A 235 -13.66 -3.73 25.93
C GLN A 235 -12.18 -3.57 26.33
N GLY A 236 -11.39 -2.84 25.51
CA GLY A 236 -10.00 -2.52 25.82
C GLY A 236 -8.97 -3.34 25.06
N GLU A 237 -9.35 -4.42 24.38
CA GLU A 237 -8.44 -5.23 23.56
C GLU A 237 -8.14 -4.60 22.20
N GLU A 238 -6.98 -4.93 21.63
CA GLU A 238 -6.59 -4.52 20.30
C GLU A 238 -6.92 -5.63 19.29
N LEU A 239 -7.85 -5.35 18.37
CA LEU A 239 -8.14 -6.21 17.23
C LEU A 239 -7.17 -5.89 16.09
N VAL A 240 -6.51 -6.93 15.56
CA VAL A 240 -5.67 -6.83 14.35
C VAL A 240 -6.39 -7.51 13.21
N ILE A 241 -6.85 -6.72 12.24
CA ILE A 241 -7.60 -7.20 11.08
C ILE A 241 -6.82 -6.92 9.80
N SER A 242 -6.86 -7.83 8.80
CA SER A 242 -6.16 -7.62 7.53
C SER A 242 -6.79 -6.48 6.72
N ASN A 243 -5.98 -5.73 5.99
CA ASN A 243 -6.49 -4.62 5.16
C ASN A 243 -7.40 -5.14 4.04
N LYS A 244 -7.09 -6.32 3.49
CA LYS A 244 -7.95 -6.99 2.51
C LYS A 244 -9.35 -7.23 3.06
N GLU A 245 -9.45 -7.69 4.30
CA GLU A 245 -10.74 -7.95 4.96
C GLU A 245 -11.53 -6.66 5.15
N LEU A 246 -10.88 -5.56 5.55
CA LEU A 246 -11.51 -4.24 5.70
C LEU A 246 -11.99 -3.64 4.39
N THR A 247 -11.34 -3.92 3.28
CA THR A 247 -11.75 -3.44 1.96
C THR A 247 -12.84 -4.29 1.31
N THR A 248 -12.99 -5.56 1.73
CA THR A 248 -14.01 -6.48 1.21
C THR A 248 -15.29 -6.50 2.04
N LYS A 249 -15.20 -6.23 3.35
CA LYS A 249 -16.35 -6.15 4.24
C LYS A 249 -16.98 -4.76 4.27
N SER A 250 -18.27 -4.70 4.59
CA SER A 250 -18.92 -3.42 4.85
C SER A 250 -18.42 -2.80 6.16
N VAL A 251 -17.90 -1.59 6.08
CA VAL A 251 -17.44 -0.81 7.23
C VAL A 251 -18.41 0.34 7.49
N ARG A 252 -18.91 0.44 8.71
CA ARG A 252 -19.73 1.57 9.14
C ARG A 252 -18.86 2.55 9.93
N ASN A 253 -18.71 3.77 9.41
CA ASN A 253 -17.94 4.84 10.05
C ASN A 253 -18.88 5.81 10.78
N PHE A 254 -18.80 5.83 12.10
CA PHE A 254 -19.66 6.65 12.95
C PHE A 254 -19.14 8.08 13.15
N LYS A 255 -17.87 8.37 12.87
CA LYS A 255 -17.36 9.75 12.94
C LYS A 255 -17.84 10.62 11.78
N LYS A 256 -18.13 10.02 10.62
CA LYS A 256 -18.68 10.70 9.43
C LYS A 256 -20.18 10.95 9.52
N LEU A 257 -20.83 10.60 10.62
CA LEU A 257 -22.25 10.83 10.83
C LEU A 257 -22.58 12.33 10.89
N LYS A 258 -23.41 12.79 9.97
CA LYS A 258 -23.95 14.16 9.99
C LYS A 258 -25.07 14.31 11.02
N LYS A 259 -25.97 13.33 11.09
CA LYS A 259 -27.10 13.23 12.05
C LYS A 259 -27.27 11.76 12.45
N ARG A 260 -27.52 11.49 13.72
CA ARG A 260 -27.85 10.16 14.22
C ARG A 260 -29.38 10.00 14.23
N ARG A 261 -29.90 9.11 13.43
CA ARG A 261 -31.33 8.74 13.46
C ARG A 261 -31.56 7.75 14.58
N ILE A 262 -32.48 8.08 15.50
CA ILE A 262 -32.94 7.21 16.59
C ILE A 262 -34.34 6.81 16.31
N LYS A 263 -34.65 5.53 16.51
CA LYS A 263 -35.99 4.97 16.46
C LYS A 263 -36.21 4.17 17.73
N PHE A 264 -37.30 4.44 18.43
CA PHE A 264 -37.77 3.66 19.57
C PHE A 264 -39.30 3.59 19.59
N THR A 265 -39.83 2.68 20.38
CA THR A 265 -41.30 2.46 20.47
C THR A 265 -41.76 2.84 21.88
N VAL A 266 -42.78 3.69 21.95
CA VAL A 266 -43.53 3.98 23.17
C VAL A 266 -44.80 3.15 23.14
N LYS A 267 -45.08 2.50 24.26
CA LYS A 267 -46.23 1.62 24.43
C LYS A 267 -47.21 2.18 25.45
N VAL A 268 -48.51 2.16 25.13
CA VAL A 268 -49.56 2.57 26.07
C VAL A 268 -50.60 1.47 26.19
N THR A 269 -51.33 1.44 27.30
CA THR A 269 -52.35 0.39 27.59
C THR A 269 -53.48 0.41 26.60
N CYS A 270 -54.12 -0.75 26.34
CA CYS A 270 -55.27 -0.87 25.46
C CYS A 270 -56.51 -0.18 26.02
N ASP A 271 -56.58 0.14 27.31
CA ASP A 271 -57.67 0.87 27.95
C ASP A 271 -57.56 2.39 27.76
N THR A 272 -56.54 2.88 27.08
CA THR A 272 -56.36 4.32 26.84
C THR A 272 -57.44 4.84 25.88
N PRO A 273 -58.20 5.86 26.30
CA PRO A 273 -59.26 6.44 25.45
C PRO A 273 -58.67 7.02 24.16
N ILE A 274 -59.45 6.90 23.06
CA ILE A 274 -59.01 7.33 21.73
C ILE A 274 -58.62 8.81 21.65
N GLU A 275 -59.26 9.67 22.44
CA GLU A 275 -58.94 11.10 22.52
C GLU A 275 -57.52 11.33 23.07
N LYS A 276 -57.09 10.53 24.05
CA LYS A 276 -55.75 10.57 24.60
C LYS A 276 -54.74 9.98 23.62
N LEU A 277 -55.10 8.87 22.94
CA LEU A 277 -54.25 8.27 21.91
C LEU A 277 -53.90 9.28 20.81
N LYS A 278 -54.87 10.10 20.38
CA LYS A 278 -54.64 11.15 19.36
C LYS A 278 -53.70 12.25 19.82
N LYS A 279 -53.61 12.53 21.16
CA LYS A 279 -52.71 13.54 21.72
C LYS A 279 -51.24 13.05 21.88
N ILE A 280 -51.01 11.75 21.98
CA ILE A 280 -49.68 11.16 22.23
C ILE A 280 -48.64 11.65 21.23
N PRO A 281 -48.91 11.69 19.88
CA PRO A 281 -47.93 12.20 18.93
C PRO A 281 -47.51 13.65 19.20
N GLU A 282 -48.43 14.53 19.58
CA GLU A 282 -48.19 15.92 19.87
C GLU A 282 -47.36 16.09 21.15
N ILE A 283 -47.73 15.37 22.23
CA ILE A 283 -46.99 15.35 23.51
C ILE A 283 -45.51 14.96 23.28
N ILE A 284 -45.28 13.85 22.60
CA ILE A 284 -43.92 13.38 22.34
C ILE A 284 -43.17 14.34 21.44
N ALA A 285 -43.82 14.91 20.42
CA ALA A 285 -43.20 15.90 19.53
C ALA A 285 -42.74 17.16 20.30
N GLU A 286 -43.57 17.67 21.22
CA GLU A 286 -43.22 18.81 22.04
C GLU A 286 -42.04 18.51 22.98
N ILE A 287 -41.98 17.35 23.61
CA ILE A 287 -40.87 16.92 24.47
C ILE A 287 -39.57 16.92 23.65
N ILE A 288 -39.55 16.28 22.48
CA ILE A 288 -38.37 16.20 21.64
C ILE A 288 -37.92 17.58 21.18
N LYS A 289 -38.86 18.46 20.78
CA LYS A 289 -38.53 19.82 20.31
C LYS A 289 -37.93 20.72 21.39
N LYS A 290 -38.25 20.49 22.69
CA LYS A 290 -37.71 21.25 23.82
C LYS A 290 -36.27 20.89 24.17
N ILE A 291 -35.73 19.75 23.70
CA ILE A 291 -34.40 19.27 24.03
C ILE A 291 -33.40 19.80 22.99
N GLU A 292 -32.35 20.45 23.46
CA GLU A 292 -31.27 20.94 22.60
C GLU A 292 -30.61 19.79 21.82
N MET A 293 -30.10 20.12 20.62
CA MET A 293 -29.41 19.19 19.73
C MET A 293 -30.31 18.11 19.11
N THR A 294 -31.61 18.07 19.41
CA THR A 294 -32.55 17.17 18.75
C THR A 294 -33.25 17.83 17.58
N GLU A 295 -33.68 17.02 16.66
CA GLU A 295 -34.54 17.40 15.55
C GLU A 295 -35.67 16.35 15.51
N PHE A 296 -36.94 16.82 15.66
CA PHE A 296 -38.06 15.94 15.58
C PHE A 296 -38.19 15.32 14.20
N GLY A 297 -38.49 14.04 14.15
CA GLY A 297 -38.77 13.31 12.92
C GLY A 297 -40.25 13.01 12.82
N THR A 298 -40.69 11.87 13.34
CA THR A 298 -42.08 11.43 13.27
C THR A 298 -42.52 10.68 14.52
N VAL A 299 -43.80 10.75 14.85
CA VAL A 299 -44.46 9.88 15.84
C VAL A 299 -45.75 9.35 15.22
N HIS A 300 -45.89 8.05 15.16
CA HIS A 300 -47.06 7.42 14.58
C HIS A 300 -47.51 6.22 15.40
N PHE A 301 -48.83 6.08 15.56
CA PHE A 301 -49.44 4.83 16.00
C PHE A 301 -49.19 3.77 14.92
N ARG A 302 -48.37 2.79 15.23
CA ARG A 302 -47.87 1.82 14.26
C ARG A 302 -48.70 0.55 14.22
N GLN A 303 -48.96 -0.01 15.40
CA GLN A 303 -49.60 -1.33 15.49
C GLN A 303 -50.30 -1.55 16.83
N PHE A 304 -51.22 -2.50 16.84
CA PHE A 304 -51.76 -3.10 18.05
C PHE A 304 -50.81 -4.20 18.51
N GLY A 305 -50.27 -4.06 19.71
CA GLY A 305 -49.44 -5.08 20.37
C GLY A 305 -50.31 -6.02 21.20
N ASP A 306 -49.69 -7.06 21.78
CA ASP A 306 -50.41 -8.06 22.59
C ASP A 306 -51.11 -7.44 23.82
N PHE A 307 -50.49 -6.41 24.42
CA PHE A 307 -51.02 -5.72 25.61
C PHE A 307 -50.94 -4.19 25.45
N SER A 308 -50.73 -3.67 24.24
CA SER A 308 -50.40 -2.27 24.05
C SER A 308 -50.85 -1.71 22.69
N PHE A 309 -50.99 -0.38 22.66
CA PHE A 309 -50.93 0.40 21.45
C PHE A 309 -49.51 0.92 21.27
N ASP A 310 -48.88 0.58 20.15
CA ASP A 310 -47.44 0.86 19.92
C ASP A 310 -47.28 2.09 19.04
N PHE A 311 -46.55 3.08 19.54
CA PHE A 311 -46.20 4.31 18.83
C PHE A 311 -44.70 4.28 18.46
N ASP A 312 -44.40 4.30 17.15
CA ASP A 312 -43.04 4.47 16.68
C ASP A 312 -42.62 5.94 16.70
N VAL A 313 -41.55 6.21 17.40
CA VAL A 313 -40.95 7.54 17.55
C VAL A 313 -39.62 7.58 16.81
N VAL A 314 -39.44 8.57 15.94
CA VAL A 314 -38.22 8.81 15.23
C VAL A 314 -37.75 10.25 15.49
N TYR A 315 -36.50 10.42 15.87
CA TYR A 315 -35.90 11.73 15.99
C TYR A 315 -34.42 11.67 15.56
N TYR A 316 -33.82 12.82 15.38
CA TYR A 316 -32.42 12.93 14.97
C TYR A 316 -31.62 13.74 15.98
N ILE A 317 -30.36 13.35 16.20
CA ILE A 317 -29.40 14.09 17.01
C ILE A 317 -28.38 14.73 16.08
N LYS A 318 -28.21 16.05 16.20
CA LYS A 318 -27.23 16.84 15.45
C LYS A 318 -25.89 16.71 16.16
N LYS A 319 -24.90 16.01 15.55
CA LYS A 319 -23.53 15.87 16.10
C LYS A 319 -23.49 15.44 17.58
N GLY A 320 -23.37 14.18 17.88
CA GLY A 320 -23.17 13.72 19.24
C GLY A 320 -22.36 12.44 19.28
N ASP A 321 -21.51 12.32 20.29
CA ASP A 321 -20.95 11.05 20.66
C ASP A 321 -22.06 10.14 21.26
N TYR A 322 -21.70 8.90 21.55
CA TYR A 322 -22.65 7.93 22.04
C TYR A 322 -23.20 8.30 23.45
N THR A 323 -22.38 8.91 24.30
CA THR A 323 -22.77 9.34 25.64
C THR A 323 -23.84 10.43 25.60
N LYS A 324 -23.66 11.43 24.75
CA LYS A 324 -24.68 12.47 24.53
C LYS A 324 -25.99 11.92 24.01
N TYR A 325 -25.94 10.90 23.14
CA TYR A 325 -27.15 10.21 22.71
C TYR A 325 -27.90 9.60 23.89
N LEU A 326 -27.20 8.90 24.78
CA LEU A 326 -27.81 8.28 25.97
C LEU A 326 -28.42 9.31 26.92
N ASP A 327 -27.74 10.43 27.15
CA ASP A 327 -28.26 11.54 27.98
C ASP A 327 -29.53 12.15 27.39
N ILE A 328 -29.55 12.37 26.08
CA ILE A 328 -30.73 12.90 25.37
C ILE A 328 -31.88 11.90 25.44
N GLN A 329 -31.64 10.61 25.17
CA GLN A 329 -32.66 9.58 25.25
C GLN A 329 -33.26 9.47 26.65
N GLN A 330 -32.40 9.55 27.69
CA GLN A 330 -32.85 9.55 29.09
C GLN A 330 -33.76 10.74 29.38
N ARG A 331 -33.43 11.96 28.94
CA ARG A 331 -34.29 13.14 29.11
C ARG A 331 -35.62 13.00 28.38
N ILE A 332 -35.64 12.44 27.17
CA ILE A 332 -36.83 12.16 26.43
C ILE A 332 -37.69 11.18 27.19
N ASN A 333 -37.13 10.09 27.71
CA ASN A 333 -37.86 9.07 28.45
C ASN A 333 -38.51 9.65 29.72
N PHE A 334 -37.76 10.45 30.47
CA PHE A 334 -38.31 11.11 31.69
C PHE A 334 -39.42 12.09 31.33
N GLY A 335 -39.21 12.92 30.27
CA GLY A 335 -40.27 13.82 29.82
C GLY A 335 -41.56 13.13 29.38
N ILE A 336 -41.41 11.96 28.73
CA ILE A 336 -42.56 11.13 28.37
C ILE A 336 -43.30 10.61 29.59
N LEU A 337 -42.55 10.11 30.58
CA LEU A 337 -43.13 9.62 31.86
C LEU A 337 -43.86 10.73 32.60
N GLU A 338 -43.29 11.93 32.73
CA GLU A 338 -43.90 13.07 33.42
C GLU A 338 -45.17 13.54 32.75
N GLU A 339 -45.16 13.68 31.40
CA GLU A 339 -46.37 14.11 30.70
C GLU A 339 -47.46 13.04 30.64
N PHE A 340 -47.10 11.75 30.54
CA PHE A 340 -48.04 10.65 30.59
C PHE A 340 -48.71 10.54 31.96
N GLU A 341 -47.98 10.79 33.07
CA GLU A 341 -48.54 10.82 34.42
C GLU A 341 -49.58 11.96 34.56
N LYS A 342 -49.25 13.18 34.08
CA LYS A 342 -50.16 14.33 34.07
C LYS A 342 -51.45 14.05 33.27
N GLU A 343 -51.34 13.45 32.11
CA GLU A 343 -52.45 13.11 31.23
C GLU A 343 -53.16 11.81 31.63
N LYS A 344 -52.69 11.12 32.71
CA LYS A 344 -53.20 9.82 33.14
C LYS A 344 -53.19 8.81 31.99
N ILE A 345 -52.07 8.70 31.28
CA ILE A 345 -51.83 7.69 30.27
C ILE A 345 -50.92 6.62 30.89
N ASN A 346 -51.41 5.38 30.92
CA ASN A 346 -50.70 4.29 31.55
C ASN A 346 -49.83 3.53 30.58
N MET A 347 -48.62 3.13 31.00
CA MET A 347 -47.77 2.22 30.29
C MET A 347 -48.20 0.77 30.54
N PRO A 348 -48.14 -0.10 29.50
CA PRO A 348 -48.63 -1.46 29.64
C PRO A 348 -47.62 -2.33 30.38
N TYR A 349 -48.14 -3.27 31.09
CA TYR A 349 -47.46 -4.44 31.67
C TYR A 349 -48.19 -5.70 31.20
N PRO A 350 -47.53 -6.87 31.20
CA PRO A 350 -48.19 -8.12 30.80
C PRO A 350 -49.41 -8.35 31.68
N THR A 351 -50.59 -8.45 31.04
CA THR A 351 -51.87 -8.63 31.70
C THR A 351 -52.49 -9.95 31.30
N GLN A 352 -53.10 -10.64 32.26
CA GLN A 352 -53.90 -11.85 32.02
C GLN A 352 -55.29 -11.64 32.56
N LYS A 353 -56.29 -12.02 31.77
CA LYS A 353 -57.70 -12.05 32.22
C LYS A 353 -58.02 -13.47 32.67
N VAL A 354 -58.18 -13.68 34.00
CA VAL A 354 -58.48 -14.97 34.59
C VAL A 354 -59.97 -15.01 34.88
N PHE A 355 -60.70 -15.95 34.29
CA PHE A 355 -62.08 -16.20 34.60
C PHE A 355 -62.14 -17.29 35.67
N HIS A 356 -62.65 -16.98 36.88
CA HIS A 356 -62.94 -17.95 37.91
C HIS A 356 -64.40 -18.45 37.71
N VAL A 357 -64.55 -19.68 37.28
CA VAL A 357 -65.82 -20.32 37.20
C VAL A 357 -66.05 -21.07 38.52
N ASN A 358 -67.07 -20.64 39.30
CA ASN A 358 -67.53 -21.37 40.48
C ASN A 358 -68.38 -22.51 40.06
N GLU A 359 -67.94 -23.75 40.16
CA GLU A 359 -68.72 -24.97 39.82
C GLU A 359 -69.96 -25.22 40.76
N ARG A 360 -70.26 -24.33 41.73
CA ARG A 360 -71.37 -24.50 42.66
C ARG A 360 -72.75 -24.08 42.16
N GLU A 361 -72.94 -23.65 40.93
CA GLU A 361 -74.25 -23.32 40.36
C GLU A 361 -74.69 -24.32 39.25
N ALA A 362 -74.05 -25.48 39.16
CA ALA A 362 -74.43 -26.53 38.23
C ALA A 362 -74.96 -27.78 38.94
N THR A 363 -75.97 -27.60 39.88
CA THR A 363 -76.82 -28.68 40.40
C THR A 363 -78.24 -28.19 40.54
#